data_a4b871d73d23065f036aad824b247d11
#
_entry.id   a4b871d73d23065f036aad824b247d11
#
_cell.length_a   1.000
_cell.length_b   1.000
_cell.length_c   1.000
_cell.angle_alpha   90.00
_cell.angle_beta   90.00
_cell.angle_gamma   90.00
#
_symmetry.space_group_name_H-M   'P 1'
#
loop_
_entity.id
_entity.type
_entity.pdbx_description
1 polymer ?
#
loop_
_entity_poly.entity_id
_entity_poly.type
_entity_poly.pdbx_seq_one_letter_code
_entity_poly.pdbx_strand_id
1 'polypeptide(L)'
;MFFIDPHIHMVSRTTADYEMLALSGVVAVSEPAFWAGFDRSPAGFMDYFRQLTEFEPRRAAQFGIEHYCWICLNPKEAEDLGKAREVLAEIPKFLACPSVLGVGEIGLNKNTLNEAKVFQQHVQIAIDAAHQPRDGAKHELILIHTPHLEDKLKGTRMILDMLRDFGSAIDPARVLIDHVEEHTISLVKDAGFWAGMTIYPISKATPARAVDMIEMHGAERLCVNAAADWGVSDPLNTHRTMLEAQRRGHKLPELLKVFHNNPAEFFGQNPKFKIRPIEVQYVTHHR
;
A
#
# COMPACT_ATOMS: atom_id res chain seq x y z
N MET A 1 14.20 13.70 -9.14
CA MET A 1 12.81 13.22 -9.32
C MET A 1 12.22 13.04 -7.94
N PHE A 2 10.92 13.31 -7.73
CA PHE A 2 10.27 13.07 -6.47
C PHE A 2 9.60 11.69 -6.46
N PHE A 3 9.66 11.00 -5.32
CA PHE A 3 9.11 9.66 -5.13
C PHE A 3 8.02 9.66 -4.07
N ILE A 4 7.04 8.80 -4.27
CA ILE A 4 6.10 8.37 -3.23
C ILE A 4 6.29 6.88 -3.08
N ASP A 5 6.65 6.39 -1.88
CA ASP A 5 6.66 4.95 -1.63
C ASP A 5 5.28 4.54 -1.09
N PRO A 6 4.50 3.78 -1.86
CA PRO A 6 3.13 3.43 -1.49
C PRO A 6 3.02 2.35 -0.41
N HIS A 7 4.12 1.69 -0.06
CA HIS A 7 4.13 0.68 0.99
C HIS A 7 5.53 0.49 1.58
N ILE A 8 5.75 0.96 2.81
CA ILE A 8 6.99 0.80 3.55
C ILE A 8 6.69 0.79 5.06
N HIS A 9 7.46 0.05 5.86
CA HIS A 9 7.27 -0.06 7.31
C HIS A 9 8.31 0.78 8.07
N MET A 10 8.07 2.09 8.16
CA MET A 10 9.01 3.05 8.76
C MET A 10 9.21 2.86 10.25
N VAL A 11 8.25 2.26 10.94
CA VAL A 11 8.37 1.86 12.35
C VAL A 11 9.55 0.90 12.57
N SER A 12 9.95 0.15 11.54
CA SER A 12 11.10 -0.75 11.56
C SER A 12 12.42 -0.07 11.20
N ARG A 13 12.40 1.20 10.80
CA ARG A 13 13.51 1.92 10.21
C ARG A 13 14.12 2.93 11.18
N THR A 14 15.40 3.21 10.95
CA THR A 14 16.17 4.18 11.76
C THR A 14 15.96 5.61 11.27
N THR A 15 16.46 6.58 12.03
CA THR A 15 16.49 7.98 11.62
C THR A 15 17.35 8.19 10.37
N ALA A 16 18.44 7.43 10.22
CA ALA A 16 19.28 7.48 9.03
C ALA A 16 18.55 7.01 7.75
N ASP A 17 17.59 6.09 7.86
CA ASP A 17 16.76 5.68 6.72
C ASP A 17 15.84 6.83 6.27
N TYR A 18 15.27 7.60 7.19
CA TYR A 18 14.48 8.80 6.84
C TYR A 18 15.33 9.85 6.14
N GLU A 19 16.54 10.13 6.65
CA GLU A 19 17.48 11.07 6.03
C GLU A 19 17.86 10.60 4.62
N MET A 20 18.19 9.33 4.46
CA MET A 20 18.51 8.73 3.16
C MET A 20 17.37 8.84 2.17
N LEU A 21 16.12 8.54 2.59
CA LEU A 21 14.93 8.66 1.75
C LEU A 21 14.70 10.12 1.32
N ALA A 22 14.81 11.08 2.25
CA ALA A 22 14.69 12.51 1.95
C ALA A 22 15.75 12.99 0.94
N LEU A 23 17.02 12.63 1.16
CA LEU A 23 18.11 12.95 0.23
C LEU A 23 17.94 12.31 -1.15
N SER A 24 17.24 11.17 -1.22
CA SER A 24 16.91 10.46 -2.46
C SER A 24 15.66 11.01 -3.16
N GLY A 25 14.99 12.01 -2.58
CA GLY A 25 13.83 12.67 -3.18
C GLY A 25 12.48 12.04 -2.85
N VAL A 26 12.38 11.22 -1.80
CA VAL A 26 11.09 10.74 -1.29
C VAL A 26 10.36 11.91 -0.63
N VAL A 27 9.14 12.20 -1.08
CA VAL A 27 8.30 13.27 -0.55
C VAL A 27 7.15 12.75 0.31
N ALA A 28 6.75 11.50 0.12
CA ALA A 28 5.75 10.85 0.93
C ALA A 28 6.01 9.35 1.04
N VAL A 29 5.61 8.79 2.16
CA VAL A 29 5.58 7.36 2.42
C VAL A 29 4.20 6.96 2.93
N SER A 30 3.79 5.72 2.61
CA SER A 30 2.56 5.13 3.08
C SER A 30 2.89 3.84 3.84
N GLU A 31 2.50 3.79 5.11
CA GLU A 31 2.84 2.70 6.03
C GLU A 31 1.60 1.94 6.47
N PRO A 32 1.36 0.72 5.94
CA PRO A 32 0.27 -0.11 6.43
C PRO A 32 0.60 -0.75 7.78
N ALA A 33 -0.43 -0.91 8.62
CA ALA A 33 -0.30 -1.64 9.87
C ALA A 33 0.08 -3.10 9.58
N PHE A 34 1.16 -3.58 10.20
CA PHE A 34 1.69 -4.92 9.98
C PHE A 34 1.91 -5.65 11.31
N TRP A 35 2.79 -5.14 12.17
CA TRP A 35 3.13 -5.71 13.45
C TRP A 35 2.69 -4.79 14.58
N ALA A 36 2.14 -5.37 15.66
CA ALA A 36 1.88 -4.64 16.91
C ALA A 36 3.12 -4.62 17.84
N GLY A 37 4.32 -4.72 17.27
CA GLY A 37 5.54 -4.81 18.05
C GLY A 37 5.64 -6.14 18.79
N PHE A 38 6.15 -6.12 20.02
CA PHE A 38 6.30 -7.31 20.86
C PHE A 38 4.96 -7.75 21.48
N ASP A 39 4.17 -6.79 21.98
CA ASP A 39 2.84 -7.06 22.53
C ASP A 39 1.82 -7.16 21.40
N ARG A 40 1.27 -8.36 21.20
CA ARG A 40 0.24 -8.65 20.20
C ARG A 40 -1.15 -8.78 20.79
N SER A 41 -1.36 -8.28 21.98
CA SER A 41 -2.67 -8.11 22.56
C SER A 41 -3.46 -6.99 21.88
N PRO A 42 -4.78 -6.89 22.05
CA PRO A 42 -5.55 -5.74 21.59
C PRO A 42 -4.98 -4.39 22.08
N ALA A 43 -4.49 -4.33 23.32
CA ALA A 43 -3.86 -3.12 23.87
C ALA A 43 -2.55 -2.77 23.12
N GLY A 44 -1.72 -3.78 22.78
CA GLY A 44 -0.52 -3.60 21.99
C GLY A 44 -0.83 -3.09 20.57
N PHE A 45 -1.93 -3.55 19.95
CA PHE A 45 -2.39 -2.99 18.66
C PHE A 45 -2.79 -1.53 18.79
N MET A 46 -3.48 -1.14 19.86
CA MET A 46 -3.86 0.26 20.09
C MET A 46 -2.65 1.17 20.27
N ASP A 47 -1.61 0.70 20.97
CA ASP A 47 -0.35 1.42 21.11
C ASP A 47 0.36 1.56 19.77
N TYR A 48 0.43 0.49 19.00
CA TYR A 48 1.00 0.49 17.65
C TYR A 48 0.24 1.44 16.69
N PHE A 49 -1.08 1.46 16.74
CA PHE A 49 -1.86 2.40 15.91
C PHE A 49 -1.58 3.87 16.29
N ARG A 50 -1.39 4.18 17.59
CA ARG A 50 -0.93 5.52 18.00
C ARG A 50 0.47 5.83 17.49
N GLN A 51 1.38 4.87 17.50
CA GLN A 51 2.69 5.05 16.90
C GLN A 51 2.58 5.44 15.43
N LEU A 52 1.78 4.72 14.64
CA LEU A 52 1.58 5.01 13.22
C LEU A 52 0.89 6.36 12.97
N THR A 53 -0.07 6.73 13.80
CA THR A 53 -0.91 7.93 13.57
C THR A 53 -0.37 9.21 14.19
N GLU A 54 0.45 9.11 15.24
CA GLU A 54 0.91 10.26 16.00
C GLU A 54 2.44 10.44 15.99
N PHE A 55 3.20 9.35 16.14
CA PHE A 55 4.66 9.42 16.29
C PHE A 55 5.37 9.46 14.93
N GLU A 56 5.09 8.50 14.05
CA GLU A 56 5.77 8.39 12.74
C GLU A 56 5.53 9.62 11.84
N PRO A 57 4.33 10.23 11.76
CA PRO A 57 4.15 11.47 11.00
C PRO A 57 5.05 12.62 11.49
N ARG A 58 5.23 12.74 12.81
CA ARG A 58 6.12 13.77 13.39
C ARG A 58 7.58 13.48 13.13
N ARG A 59 7.98 12.20 13.13
CA ARG A 59 9.35 11.76 12.83
C ARG A 59 9.69 12.03 11.37
N ALA A 60 8.82 11.66 10.44
CA ALA A 60 8.98 11.89 9.01
C ALA A 60 9.05 13.38 8.65
N ALA A 61 8.20 14.20 9.27
CA ALA A 61 8.15 15.64 9.03
C ALA A 61 9.48 16.37 9.32
N GLN A 62 10.32 15.84 10.21
CA GLN A 62 11.66 16.38 10.47
C GLN A 62 12.57 16.32 9.23
N PHE A 63 12.25 15.44 8.29
CA PHE A 63 12.97 15.24 7.03
C PHE A 63 12.21 15.77 5.81
N GLY A 64 11.10 16.48 6.03
CA GLY A 64 10.25 16.98 4.94
C GLY A 64 9.50 15.89 4.18
N ILE A 65 9.32 14.72 4.79
CA ILE A 65 8.55 13.60 4.25
C ILE A 65 7.15 13.59 4.87
N GLU A 66 6.11 13.55 4.05
CA GLU A 66 4.74 13.32 4.52
C GLU A 66 4.57 11.82 4.81
N HIS A 67 4.16 11.49 6.02
CA HIS A 67 3.89 10.11 6.42
C HIS A 67 2.39 9.88 6.52
N TYR A 68 1.91 8.91 5.76
CA TYR A 68 0.55 8.40 5.81
C TYR A 68 0.56 6.95 6.28
N CYS A 69 -0.56 6.50 6.84
CA CYS A 69 -0.66 5.13 7.32
C CYS A 69 -2.03 4.51 7.02
N TRP A 70 -2.12 3.22 7.26
CA TRP A 70 -3.33 2.40 7.15
C TRP A 70 -3.51 1.61 8.43
N ILE A 71 -4.75 1.34 8.78
CA ILE A 71 -5.08 0.67 10.04
C ILE A 71 -5.79 -0.65 9.75
N CYS A 72 -5.28 -1.73 10.34
CA CYS A 72 -5.88 -3.06 10.26
C CYS A 72 -5.36 -4.01 11.32
N LEU A 73 -6.00 -5.14 11.47
CA LEU A 73 -5.39 -6.35 12.00
C LEU A 73 -4.75 -7.11 10.83
N ASN A 74 -3.42 -7.26 10.86
CA ASN A 74 -2.69 -7.98 9.81
C ASN A 74 -3.19 -9.43 9.65
N PRO A 75 -3.24 -9.98 8.42
CA PRO A 75 -3.73 -11.35 8.18
C PRO A 75 -3.01 -12.42 9.00
N LYS A 76 -1.74 -12.26 9.36
CA LYS A 76 -1.01 -13.20 10.22
C LYS A 76 -1.60 -13.34 11.64
N GLU A 77 -2.40 -12.39 12.08
CA GLU A 77 -3.05 -12.38 13.40
C GLU A 77 -4.52 -12.84 13.35
N ALA A 78 -5.05 -13.16 12.16
CA ALA A 78 -6.45 -13.45 11.92
C ALA A 78 -6.93 -14.80 12.51
N GLU A 79 -6.02 -15.69 12.90
CA GLU A 79 -6.39 -16.99 13.48
C GLU A 79 -7.02 -16.87 14.87
N ASP A 80 -6.71 -15.82 15.63
CA ASP A 80 -7.36 -15.49 16.90
C ASP A 80 -8.58 -14.58 16.65
N LEU A 81 -9.74 -15.20 16.44
CA LEU A 81 -11.00 -14.47 16.20
C LEU A 81 -11.48 -13.65 17.39
N GLY A 82 -11.05 -13.99 18.62
CA GLY A 82 -11.35 -13.20 19.82
C GLY A 82 -10.62 -11.86 19.76
N LYS A 83 -9.31 -11.91 19.62
CA LYS A 83 -8.43 -10.76 19.40
C LYS A 83 -8.88 -9.94 18.18
N ALA A 84 -9.16 -10.61 17.07
CA ALA A 84 -9.61 -9.94 15.85
C ALA A 84 -10.84 -9.07 16.12
N ARG A 85 -11.86 -9.59 16.80
CA ARG A 85 -13.08 -8.85 17.15
C ARG A 85 -12.78 -7.59 17.95
N GLU A 86 -11.89 -7.69 18.95
CA GLU A 86 -11.54 -6.55 19.82
C GLU A 86 -10.78 -5.47 19.03
N VAL A 87 -9.78 -5.87 18.22
CA VAL A 87 -8.99 -4.92 17.42
C VAL A 87 -9.85 -4.26 16.32
N LEU A 88 -10.67 -5.05 15.62
CA LEU A 88 -11.54 -4.53 14.56
C LEU A 88 -12.53 -3.48 15.07
N ALA A 89 -13.04 -3.65 16.30
CA ALA A 89 -13.96 -2.69 16.91
C ALA A 89 -13.33 -1.30 17.14
N GLU A 90 -12.02 -1.21 17.23
CA GLU A 90 -11.29 0.04 17.44
C GLU A 90 -10.89 0.75 16.14
N ILE A 91 -10.78 0.03 15.00
CA ILE A 91 -10.35 0.59 13.72
C ILE A 91 -11.11 1.87 13.32
N PRO A 92 -12.46 1.95 13.43
CA PRO A 92 -13.20 3.15 13.02
C PRO A 92 -12.75 4.43 13.73
N LYS A 93 -12.26 4.34 14.97
CA LYS A 93 -11.77 5.50 15.72
C LYS A 93 -10.49 6.08 15.10
N PHE A 94 -9.60 5.21 14.59
CA PHE A 94 -8.35 5.61 13.98
C PHE A 94 -8.52 6.10 12.53
N LEU A 95 -9.55 5.62 11.83
CA LEU A 95 -9.84 6.09 10.47
C LEU A 95 -10.09 7.60 10.40
N ALA A 96 -10.49 8.25 11.51
CA ALA A 96 -10.65 9.70 11.60
C ALA A 96 -9.32 10.47 11.65
N CYS A 97 -8.19 9.83 12.00
CA CYS A 97 -6.89 10.49 12.14
C CYS A 97 -6.42 11.10 10.80
N PRO A 98 -5.75 12.28 10.83
CA PRO A 98 -5.35 13.00 9.61
C PRO A 98 -4.37 12.23 8.72
N SER A 99 -3.52 11.37 9.30
CA SER A 99 -2.53 10.56 8.58
C SER A 99 -3.08 9.25 8.02
N VAL A 100 -4.30 8.84 8.38
CA VAL A 100 -4.86 7.54 7.97
C VAL A 100 -5.57 7.67 6.63
N LEU A 101 -5.11 6.92 5.63
CA LEU A 101 -5.68 6.90 4.28
C LEU A 101 -6.83 5.90 4.13
N GLY A 102 -6.85 4.83 4.92
CA GLY A 102 -7.87 3.80 4.80
C GLY A 102 -7.57 2.55 5.62
N VAL A 103 -8.17 1.44 5.20
CA VAL A 103 -8.04 0.14 5.85
C VAL A 103 -6.99 -0.70 5.14
N GLY A 104 -5.96 -1.12 5.85
CA GLY A 104 -4.86 -1.93 5.27
C GLY A 104 -3.65 -2.09 6.20
N GLU A 105 -2.83 -3.07 5.99
CA GLU A 105 -2.81 -4.08 4.92
C GLU A 105 -3.66 -5.30 5.33
N ILE A 106 -4.82 -5.49 4.69
CA ILE A 106 -5.73 -6.61 4.94
C ILE A 106 -5.54 -7.69 3.88
N GLY A 107 -6.00 -8.91 4.11
CA GLY A 107 -5.90 -9.94 3.08
C GLY A 107 -5.68 -11.34 3.61
N LEU A 108 -4.89 -12.12 2.87
CA LEU A 108 -4.61 -13.52 3.17
C LEU A 108 -3.10 -13.76 3.29
N ASN A 109 -2.70 -14.63 4.23
CA ASN A 109 -1.32 -15.06 4.43
C ASN A 109 -1.17 -16.56 4.15
N LYS A 110 -2.09 -17.39 4.64
CA LYS A 110 -2.11 -18.87 4.50
C LYS A 110 -3.37 -19.39 3.81
N ASN A 111 -4.23 -18.50 3.30
CA ASN A 111 -5.49 -18.83 2.64
C ASN A 111 -6.47 -19.59 3.56
N THR A 112 -6.50 -19.28 4.86
CA THR A 112 -7.38 -19.93 5.83
C THR A 112 -8.79 -19.31 5.82
N LEU A 113 -9.76 -20.05 6.38
CA LEU A 113 -11.12 -19.55 6.54
C LEU A 113 -11.21 -18.40 7.55
N ASN A 114 -10.35 -18.39 8.58
CA ASN A 114 -10.31 -17.31 9.55
C ASN A 114 -9.77 -16.02 8.93
N GLU A 115 -8.70 -16.12 8.13
CA GLU A 115 -8.20 -14.98 7.36
C GLU A 115 -9.27 -14.41 6.42
N ALA A 116 -9.98 -15.28 5.68
CA ALA A 116 -11.07 -14.86 4.79
C ALA A 116 -12.19 -14.13 5.55
N LYS A 117 -12.60 -14.66 6.71
CA LYS A 117 -13.61 -14.04 7.56
C LYS A 117 -13.17 -12.67 8.08
N VAL A 118 -11.94 -12.56 8.58
CA VAL A 118 -11.38 -11.30 9.10
C VAL A 118 -11.18 -10.29 7.98
N PHE A 119 -10.77 -10.73 6.78
CA PHE A 119 -10.71 -9.90 5.59
C PHE A 119 -12.08 -9.28 5.24
N GLN A 120 -13.12 -10.09 5.17
CA GLN A 120 -14.48 -9.60 4.88
C GLN A 120 -14.98 -8.60 5.93
N GLN A 121 -14.65 -8.81 7.21
CA GLN A 121 -14.99 -7.86 8.28
C GLN A 121 -14.28 -6.52 8.12
N HIS A 122 -13.01 -6.51 7.71
CA HIS A 122 -12.30 -5.26 7.39
C HIS A 122 -12.90 -4.53 6.20
N VAL A 123 -13.25 -5.25 5.13
CA VAL A 123 -13.92 -4.65 3.96
C VAL A 123 -15.25 -4.01 4.39
N GLN A 124 -16.02 -4.68 5.25
CA GLN A 124 -17.26 -4.11 5.78
C GLN A 124 -17.01 -2.84 6.60
N ILE A 125 -15.95 -2.80 7.44
CA ILE A 125 -15.55 -1.59 8.17
C ILE A 125 -15.24 -0.44 7.21
N ALA A 126 -14.53 -0.70 6.10
CA ALA A 126 -14.23 0.32 5.11
C ALA A 126 -15.49 0.86 4.42
N ILE A 127 -16.48 0.02 4.18
CA ILE A 127 -17.79 0.41 3.62
C ILE A 127 -18.58 1.23 4.66
N ASP A 128 -18.68 0.77 5.88
CA ASP A 128 -19.46 1.44 6.94
C ASP A 128 -18.89 2.82 7.30
N ALA A 129 -17.56 2.96 7.27
CA ALA A 129 -16.88 4.23 7.56
C ALA A 129 -17.16 5.31 6.50
N ALA A 130 -17.40 4.92 5.25
CA ALA A 130 -17.70 5.86 4.16
C ALA A 130 -19.16 6.38 4.17
N HIS A 131 -20.04 5.79 4.94
CA HIS A 131 -21.45 6.25 5.08
C HIS A 131 -21.61 7.59 5.78
N GLN A 132 -20.52 8.20 6.25
CA GLN A 132 -20.50 9.62 6.60
C GLN A 132 -20.22 10.42 5.31
N PRO A 133 -21.15 11.31 4.86
CA PRO A 133 -21.10 11.88 3.50
C PRO A 133 -19.86 12.76 3.31
N ARG A 134 -18.80 12.17 2.80
CA ARG A 134 -17.64 12.85 2.25
C ARG A 134 -17.50 12.37 0.81
N ASP A 135 -17.75 13.25 -0.13
CA ASP A 135 -17.41 13.15 -1.56
C ASP A 135 -18.03 11.97 -2.36
N GLY A 136 -19.10 11.32 -1.89
CA GLY A 136 -19.78 10.26 -2.63
C GLY A 136 -19.00 8.95 -2.72
N ALA A 137 -17.91 8.77 -1.95
CA ALA A 137 -17.15 7.54 -1.90
C ALA A 137 -17.99 6.40 -1.28
N LYS A 138 -17.94 5.21 -1.90
CA LYS A 138 -18.67 4.03 -1.42
C LYS A 138 -18.00 3.34 -0.24
N HIS A 139 -16.69 3.49 -0.11
CA HIS A 139 -15.87 2.93 0.97
C HIS A 139 -14.57 3.74 1.12
N GLU A 140 -13.92 3.61 2.28
CA GLU A 140 -12.56 4.11 2.47
C GLU A 140 -11.59 3.44 1.49
N LEU A 141 -10.39 3.99 1.29
CA LEU A 141 -9.37 3.31 0.50
C LEU A 141 -9.02 1.98 1.16
N ILE A 142 -8.75 0.96 0.35
CA ILE A 142 -8.38 -0.38 0.83
C ILE A 142 -7.04 -0.78 0.23
N LEU A 143 -6.11 -1.23 1.10
CA LEU A 143 -4.83 -1.84 0.71
C LEU A 143 -4.85 -3.32 1.08
N ILE A 144 -4.58 -4.18 0.10
CA ILE A 144 -4.73 -5.63 0.25
C ILE A 144 -3.41 -6.35 0.09
N HIS A 145 -3.10 -7.22 1.05
CA HIS A 145 -2.00 -8.16 1.06
C HIS A 145 -2.38 -9.47 0.35
N THR A 146 -1.57 -9.89 -0.62
CA THR A 146 -1.66 -11.23 -1.20
C THR A 146 -0.60 -12.17 -0.62
N PRO A 147 -0.89 -13.48 -0.44
CA PRO A 147 0.08 -14.41 0.13
C PRO A 147 1.37 -14.47 -0.71
N HIS A 148 2.51 -14.75 -0.07
CA HIS A 148 3.78 -14.90 -0.79
C HIS A 148 4.45 -16.27 -0.57
N LEU A 149 4.13 -16.97 0.51
CA LEU A 149 4.68 -18.30 0.83
C LEU A 149 3.70 -19.43 0.54
N GLU A 150 2.40 -19.16 0.56
CA GLU A 150 1.34 -20.10 0.20
C GLU A 150 0.94 -19.91 -1.27
N ASP A 151 0.01 -20.72 -1.77
CA ASP A 151 -0.49 -20.61 -3.14
C ASP A 151 -1.06 -19.19 -3.41
N LYS A 152 -0.19 -18.33 -3.92
CA LYS A 152 -0.48 -16.93 -4.22
C LYS A 152 -1.62 -16.81 -5.25
N LEU A 153 -1.62 -17.64 -6.28
CA LEU A 153 -2.64 -17.60 -7.32
C LEU A 153 -4.03 -17.92 -6.75
N LYS A 154 -4.11 -18.96 -5.91
CA LYS A 154 -5.34 -19.31 -5.20
C LYS A 154 -5.77 -18.18 -4.27
N GLY A 155 -4.86 -17.66 -3.45
CA GLY A 155 -5.17 -16.57 -2.52
C GLY A 155 -5.61 -15.30 -3.23
N THR A 156 -4.97 -14.93 -4.35
CA THR A 156 -5.40 -13.78 -5.15
C THR A 156 -6.81 -13.98 -5.72
N ARG A 157 -7.13 -15.17 -6.23
CA ARG A 157 -8.50 -15.50 -6.71
C ARG A 157 -9.53 -15.43 -5.58
N MET A 158 -9.21 -15.98 -4.40
CA MET A 158 -10.09 -15.90 -3.24
C MET A 158 -10.38 -14.45 -2.86
N ILE A 159 -9.38 -13.58 -2.86
CA ILE A 159 -9.55 -12.13 -2.60
C ILE A 159 -10.46 -11.50 -3.62
N LEU A 160 -10.24 -11.74 -4.93
CA LEU A 160 -11.04 -11.19 -6.00
C LEU A 160 -12.51 -11.69 -5.93
N ASP A 161 -12.73 -12.95 -5.59
CA ASP A 161 -14.07 -13.51 -5.42
C ASP A 161 -14.80 -12.88 -4.24
N MET A 162 -14.13 -12.76 -3.07
CA MET A 162 -14.70 -12.09 -1.91
C MET A 162 -15.04 -10.62 -2.17
N LEU A 163 -14.18 -9.88 -2.90
CA LEU A 163 -14.48 -8.49 -3.28
C LEU A 163 -15.67 -8.41 -4.23
N ARG A 164 -15.81 -9.36 -5.14
CA ARG A 164 -16.95 -9.46 -6.06
C ARG A 164 -18.28 -9.73 -5.31
N ASP A 165 -18.24 -10.49 -4.22
CA ASP A 165 -19.43 -10.78 -3.40
C ASP A 165 -20.02 -9.52 -2.75
N PHE A 166 -19.20 -8.48 -2.49
CA PHE A 166 -19.69 -7.17 -2.05
C PHE A 166 -20.37 -6.35 -3.16
N GLY A 167 -20.27 -6.79 -4.41
CA GLY A 167 -20.96 -6.20 -5.57
C GLY A 167 -20.66 -4.72 -5.74
N SER A 168 -21.72 -3.93 -5.91
CA SER A 168 -21.60 -2.48 -6.17
C SER A 168 -21.15 -1.65 -4.96
N ALA A 169 -20.99 -2.24 -3.78
CA ALA A 169 -20.43 -1.55 -2.61
C ALA A 169 -18.92 -1.33 -2.75
N ILE A 170 -18.22 -2.12 -3.59
CA ILE A 170 -16.80 -1.96 -3.88
C ILE A 170 -16.60 -1.18 -5.18
N ASP A 171 -15.78 -0.14 -5.10
CA ASP A 171 -15.23 0.56 -6.25
C ASP A 171 -13.79 0.08 -6.49
N PRO A 172 -13.51 -0.65 -7.59
CA PRO A 172 -12.18 -1.16 -7.87
C PRO A 172 -11.11 -0.05 -7.97
N ALA A 173 -11.49 1.16 -8.36
CA ALA A 173 -10.56 2.29 -8.43
C ALA A 173 -10.02 2.72 -7.06
N ARG A 174 -10.67 2.32 -5.96
CA ARG A 174 -10.30 2.66 -4.57
C ARG A 174 -9.65 1.50 -3.82
N VAL A 175 -9.25 0.43 -4.51
CA VAL A 175 -8.61 -0.76 -3.93
C VAL A 175 -7.27 -1.00 -4.60
N LEU A 176 -6.21 -1.10 -3.79
CA LEU A 176 -4.86 -1.47 -4.21
C LEU A 176 -4.56 -2.90 -3.72
N ILE A 177 -4.36 -3.83 -4.64
CA ILE A 177 -3.97 -5.22 -4.34
C ILE A 177 -2.47 -5.33 -4.50
N ASP A 178 -1.78 -5.50 -3.38
CA ASP A 178 -0.32 -5.47 -3.32
C ASP A 178 0.34 -6.85 -3.39
N HIS A 179 1.65 -6.84 -3.57
CA HIS A 179 2.52 -8.00 -3.75
C HIS A 179 2.16 -8.83 -4.98
N VAL A 180 1.62 -8.21 -6.05
CA VAL A 180 1.39 -8.94 -7.31
C VAL A 180 2.72 -9.38 -7.94
N GLU A 181 2.63 -10.48 -8.66
CA GLU A 181 3.73 -11.08 -9.43
C GLU A 181 3.25 -11.44 -10.83
N GLU A 182 4.14 -11.94 -11.68
CA GLU A 182 3.91 -12.19 -13.11
C GLU A 182 2.62 -13.00 -13.39
N HIS A 183 2.28 -13.94 -12.50
CA HIS A 183 1.12 -14.81 -12.67
C HIS A 183 -0.18 -14.29 -12.02
N THR A 184 -0.13 -13.13 -11.34
CA THR A 184 -1.29 -12.55 -10.66
C THR A 184 -1.65 -11.13 -11.11
N ILE A 185 -0.69 -10.39 -11.68
CA ILE A 185 -0.88 -8.99 -12.07
C ILE A 185 -2.02 -8.80 -13.09
N SER A 186 -2.12 -9.68 -14.09
CA SER A 186 -3.22 -9.62 -15.08
C SER A 186 -4.59 -9.80 -14.42
N LEU A 187 -4.72 -10.79 -13.51
CA LEU A 187 -5.98 -11.02 -12.80
C LEU A 187 -6.47 -9.79 -12.05
N VAL A 188 -5.55 -9.08 -11.39
CA VAL A 188 -5.85 -7.88 -10.62
C VAL A 188 -6.24 -6.71 -11.54
N LYS A 189 -5.46 -6.47 -12.59
CA LYS A 189 -5.71 -5.37 -13.54
C LYS A 189 -6.98 -5.59 -14.37
N ASP A 190 -7.22 -6.82 -14.84
CA ASP A 190 -8.42 -7.15 -15.62
C ASP A 190 -9.71 -7.03 -14.79
N ALA A 191 -9.61 -7.23 -13.47
CA ALA A 191 -10.71 -6.96 -12.53
C ALA A 191 -10.88 -5.45 -12.20
N GLY A 192 -10.05 -4.57 -12.77
CA GLY A 192 -10.14 -3.12 -12.62
C GLY A 192 -9.51 -2.53 -11.37
N PHE A 193 -8.80 -3.34 -10.57
CA PHE A 193 -8.11 -2.91 -9.36
C PHE A 193 -6.75 -2.27 -9.65
N TRP A 194 -6.22 -1.53 -8.69
CA TRP A 194 -4.82 -1.12 -8.69
C TRP A 194 -3.93 -2.29 -8.31
N ALA A 195 -2.79 -2.42 -8.98
CA ALA A 195 -1.81 -3.46 -8.72
C ALA A 195 -0.56 -2.86 -8.05
N GLY A 196 -0.14 -3.43 -6.92
CA GLY A 196 1.08 -3.05 -6.22
C GLY A 196 2.17 -4.11 -6.40
N MET A 197 3.34 -3.69 -6.86
CA MET A 197 4.51 -4.56 -6.97
C MET A 197 5.50 -4.24 -5.86
N THR A 198 5.83 -5.23 -5.07
CA THR A 198 6.81 -5.10 -3.99
C THR A 198 8.19 -5.58 -4.42
N ILE A 199 9.14 -4.70 -4.24
CA ILE A 199 10.56 -5.00 -4.54
C ILE A 199 11.24 -5.49 -3.28
N TYR A 200 11.25 -6.81 -3.14
CA TYR A 200 11.86 -7.51 -2.01
C TYR A 200 12.60 -8.74 -2.55
N PRO A 201 13.86 -8.59 -3.02
CA PRO A 201 14.55 -9.58 -3.87
C PRO A 201 14.68 -10.98 -3.28
N ILE A 202 14.62 -11.10 -1.95
CA ILE A 202 14.73 -12.41 -1.26
C ILE A 202 13.46 -13.26 -1.42
N SER A 203 12.27 -12.62 -1.42
CA SER A 203 11.00 -13.36 -1.36
C SER A 203 9.92 -12.88 -2.31
N LYS A 204 10.14 -11.75 -3.02
CA LYS A 204 9.18 -11.17 -3.97
C LYS A 204 9.90 -10.73 -5.26
N ALA A 205 9.49 -9.63 -5.89
CA ALA A 205 10.10 -9.17 -7.13
C ALA A 205 11.49 -8.55 -6.92
N THR A 206 12.33 -8.67 -7.95
CA THR A 206 13.56 -7.89 -8.12
C THR A 206 13.26 -6.64 -8.95
N PRO A 207 14.14 -5.61 -8.98
CA PRO A 207 14.00 -4.47 -9.88
C PRO A 207 13.80 -4.88 -11.35
N ALA A 208 14.58 -5.85 -11.85
CA ALA A 208 14.47 -6.32 -13.23
C ALA A 208 13.10 -6.95 -13.51
N ARG A 209 12.61 -7.86 -12.66
CA ARG A 209 11.28 -8.48 -12.79
C ARG A 209 10.15 -7.45 -12.73
N ALA A 210 10.29 -6.42 -11.90
CA ALA A 210 9.30 -5.35 -11.85
C ALA A 210 9.25 -4.54 -13.14
N VAL A 211 10.40 -4.24 -13.74
CA VAL A 211 10.43 -3.55 -15.04
C VAL A 211 9.87 -4.44 -16.14
N ASP A 212 10.17 -5.75 -16.15
CA ASP A 212 9.53 -6.70 -17.09
C ASP A 212 8.00 -6.64 -16.99
N MET A 213 7.45 -6.63 -15.77
CA MET A 213 5.99 -6.52 -15.55
C MET A 213 5.43 -5.17 -16.02
N ILE A 214 6.17 -4.06 -15.82
CA ILE A 214 5.76 -2.73 -16.33
C ILE A 214 5.70 -2.74 -17.86
N GLU A 215 6.73 -3.30 -18.52
CA GLU A 215 6.81 -3.39 -19.99
C GLU A 215 5.71 -4.28 -20.58
N MET A 216 5.39 -5.39 -19.90
CA MET A 216 4.37 -6.35 -20.36
C MET A 216 2.93 -5.89 -20.12
N HIS A 217 2.66 -5.22 -19.00
CA HIS A 217 1.28 -4.92 -18.54
C HIS A 217 0.94 -3.43 -18.56
N GLY A 218 1.90 -2.57 -18.91
CA GLY A 218 1.75 -1.12 -18.90
C GLY A 218 1.70 -0.52 -17.48
N ALA A 219 1.97 0.79 -17.42
CA ALA A 219 2.08 1.53 -16.17
C ALA A 219 0.74 1.94 -15.54
N GLU A 220 -0.38 1.81 -16.25
CA GLU A 220 -1.69 2.26 -15.76
C GLU A 220 -2.12 1.49 -14.51
N ARG A 221 -2.57 2.21 -13.47
CA ARG A 221 -2.99 1.64 -12.18
C ARG A 221 -1.98 0.67 -11.58
N LEU A 222 -0.69 1.03 -11.66
CA LEU A 222 0.41 0.23 -11.19
C LEU A 222 1.26 1.05 -10.22
N CYS A 223 1.49 0.53 -9.01
CA CYS A 223 2.36 1.10 -8.00
C CYS A 223 3.57 0.18 -7.76
N VAL A 224 4.73 0.78 -7.49
CA VAL A 224 5.94 0.05 -7.10
C VAL A 224 6.35 0.50 -5.71
N ASN A 225 6.60 -0.43 -4.81
CA ASN A 225 6.94 -0.16 -3.42
C ASN A 225 8.13 -0.97 -2.92
N ALA A 226 8.74 -0.52 -1.83
CA ALA A 226 9.84 -1.23 -1.20
C ALA A 226 9.35 -2.29 -0.20
N ALA A 227 8.22 -2.08 0.45
CA ALA A 227 7.74 -2.82 1.62
C ALA A 227 8.88 -3.14 2.61
N ALA A 228 9.85 -2.22 2.73
CA ALA A 228 11.00 -2.42 3.58
C ALA A 228 10.55 -2.49 5.05
N ASP A 229 10.92 -3.57 5.72
CA ASP A 229 10.48 -3.92 7.06
C ASP A 229 11.66 -4.33 7.97
N TRP A 230 11.40 -5.11 9.02
CA TRP A 230 12.44 -5.66 9.93
C TRP A 230 13.36 -6.68 9.27
N GLY A 231 12.96 -7.23 8.11
CA GLY A 231 13.74 -8.21 7.37
C GLY A 231 14.89 -7.58 6.58
N VAL A 232 15.61 -8.43 5.85
CA VAL A 232 16.69 -7.98 4.94
C VAL A 232 16.04 -7.31 3.73
N SER A 233 15.83 -6.02 3.83
CA SER A 233 15.16 -5.18 2.84
C SER A 233 15.84 -3.83 2.70
N ASP A 234 15.67 -3.20 1.54
CA ASP A 234 16.31 -1.93 1.21
C ASP A 234 15.23 -0.86 0.94
N PRO A 235 15.16 0.22 1.73
CA PRO A 235 14.21 1.31 1.51
C PRO A 235 14.35 1.99 0.15
N LEU A 236 15.50 1.85 -0.52
CA LEU A 236 15.75 2.40 -1.85
C LEU A 236 15.40 1.45 -3.00
N ASN A 237 14.66 0.36 -2.75
CA ASN A 237 14.30 -0.58 -3.82
C ASN A 237 13.41 0.04 -4.91
N THR A 238 12.57 1.02 -4.59
CA THR A 238 11.85 1.81 -5.61
C THR A 238 12.79 2.58 -6.51
N HIS A 239 13.85 3.18 -5.95
CA HIS A 239 14.89 3.89 -6.69
C HIS A 239 15.74 2.97 -7.57
N ARG A 240 16.05 1.76 -7.05
CA ARG A 240 16.76 0.72 -7.84
C ARG A 240 15.93 0.27 -9.03
N THR A 241 14.61 0.16 -8.85
CA THR A 241 13.69 -0.19 -9.94
C THR A 241 13.60 0.93 -10.98
N MET A 242 13.53 2.18 -10.53
CA MET A 242 13.60 3.33 -11.44
C MET A 242 14.92 3.34 -12.23
N LEU A 243 16.06 3.10 -11.56
CA LEU A 243 17.36 3.05 -12.24
C LEU A 243 17.41 1.93 -13.28
N GLU A 244 16.83 0.77 -13.01
CA GLU A 244 16.72 -0.32 -13.97
C GLU A 244 15.85 0.07 -15.17
N ALA A 245 14.70 0.70 -14.93
CA ALA A 245 13.85 1.22 -16.00
C ALA A 245 14.59 2.27 -16.87
N GLN A 246 15.36 3.18 -16.25
CA GLN A 246 16.19 4.14 -16.98
C GLN A 246 17.24 3.46 -17.86
N ARG A 247 17.91 2.42 -17.36
CA ARG A 247 18.90 1.64 -18.11
C ARG A 247 18.28 0.97 -19.34
N ARG A 248 17.00 0.60 -19.28
CA ARG A 248 16.23 0.04 -20.39
C ARG A 248 15.67 1.11 -21.33
N GLY A 249 15.87 2.39 -21.04
CA GLY A 249 15.51 3.50 -21.92
C GLY A 249 14.17 4.18 -21.61
N HIS A 250 13.50 3.82 -20.53
CA HIS A 250 12.28 4.51 -20.07
C HIS A 250 12.55 5.99 -19.81
N LYS A 251 11.62 6.84 -20.23
CA LYS A 251 11.76 8.29 -20.16
C LYS A 251 11.10 8.87 -18.90
N LEU A 252 11.49 10.10 -18.55
CA LEU A 252 11.02 10.78 -17.36
C LEU A 252 9.49 10.75 -17.16
N PRO A 253 8.62 10.93 -18.17
CA PRO A 253 7.18 10.85 -17.97
C PRO A 253 6.69 9.47 -17.50
N GLU A 254 7.28 8.39 -18.07
CA GLU A 254 6.94 7.00 -17.69
C GLU A 254 7.40 6.71 -16.26
N LEU A 255 8.60 7.18 -15.91
CA LEU A 255 9.15 7.03 -14.57
C LEU A 255 8.33 7.82 -13.55
N LEU A 256 7.98 9.08 -13.84
CA LEU A 256 7.11 9.89 -12.99
C LEU A 256 5.75 9.22 -12.80
N LYS A 257 5.19 8.63 -13.85
CA LYS A 257 3.90 7.93 -13.77
C LYS A 257 3.92 6.85 -12.72
N VAL A 258 4.91 5.96 -12.75
CA VAL A 258 4.99 4.79 -11.86
C VAL A 258 5.39 5.16 -10.44
N PHE A 259 6.41 6.02 -10.28
CA PHE A 259 7.06 6.25 -8.99
C PHE A 259 6.54 7.48 -8.23
N HIS A 260 5.64 8.27 -8.85
CA HIS A 260 5.05 9.45 -8.23
C HIS A 260 3.55 9.59 -8.53
N ASN A 261 3.18 9.66 -9.83
CA ASN A 261 1.83 10.08 -10.20
C ASN A 261 0.77 9.02 -9.90
N ASN A 262 1.04 7.74 -10.16
CA ASN A 262 0.11 6.66 -9.82
C ASN A 262 -0.17 6.58 -8.31
N PRO A 263 0.84 6.56 -7.41
CA PRO A 263 0.56 6.66 -5.98
C PRO A 263 -0.18 7.95 -5.60
N ALA A 264 0.19 9.10 -6.19
CA ALA A 264 -0.48 10.37 -5.92
C ALA A 264 -1.95 10.36 -6.38
N GLU A 265 -2.26 9.73 -7.52
CA GLU A 265 -3.62 9.54 -8.02
C GLU A 265 -4.44 8.62 -7.12
N PHE A 266 -3.88 7.47 -6.75
CA PHE A 266 -4.56 6.51 -5.90
C PHE A 266 -4.86 7.08 -4.52
N PHE A 267 -3.85 7.62 -3.83
CA PHE A 267 -4.03 8.19 -2.49
C PHE A 267 -4.80 9.50 -2.49
N GLY A 268 -4.69 10.29 -3.57
CA GLY A 268 -5.38 11.57 -3.74
C GLY A 268 -6.92 11.46 -3.77
N GLN A 269 -7.46 10.24 -3.88
CA GLN A 269 -8.88 9.96 -3.69
C GLN A 269 -9.31 10.11 -2.21
N ASN A 270 -8.36 10.17 -1.26
CA ASN A 270 -8.62 10.53 0.12
C ASN A 270 -8.23 12.01 0.32
N PRO A 271 -9.13 12.90 0.77
CA PRO A 271 -8.86 14.33 0.92
C PRO A 271 -7.77 14.67 1.94
N LYS A 272 -7.37 13.71 2.77
CA LYS A 272 -6.24 13.87 3.70
C LYS A 272 -4.89 13.86 2.98
N PHE A 273 -4.80 13.21 1.82
CA PHE A 273 -3.57 13.15 1.04
C PHE A 273 -3.31 14.44 0.27
N LYS A 274 -2.14 15.05 0.45
CA LYS A 274 -1.86 16.41 -0.03
C LYS A 274 -0.97 16.47 -1.28
N ILE A 275 -0.20 15.41 -1.56
CA ILE A 275 0.70 15.39 -2.73
C ILE A 275 -0.11 15.23 -4.01
N ARG A 276 0.25 15.96 -5.04
CA ARG A 276 -0.45 15.97 -6.34
C ARG A 276 0.42 15.35 -7.43
N PRO A 277 -0.18 14.78 -8.48
CA PRO A 277 0.54 14.37 -9.68
C PRO A 277 1.35 15.53 -10.28
N ILE A 278 2.49 15.21 -10.87
CA ILE A 278 3.39 16.16 -11.54
C ILE A 278 3.11 16.11 -13.04
N GLU A 279 2.79 17.27 -13.64
CA GLU A 279 2.68 17.41 -15.08
C GLU A 279 4.04 17.75 -15.69
N VAL A 280 4.45 17.00 -16.72
CA VAL A 280 5.65 17.29 -17.48
C VAL A 280 5.29 18.16 -18.68
N GLN A 281 5.66 19.43 -18.64
CA GLN A 281 5.53 20.32 -19.80
C GLN A 281 6.74 20.11 -20.73
N TYR A 282 6.48 19.64 -21.94
CA TYR A 282 7.49 19.62 -22.99
C TYR A 282 7.58 21.02 -23.62
N VAL A 283 8.70 21.70 -23.42
CA VAL A 283 9.03 22.89 -24.22
C VAL A 283 9.49 22.38 -25.58
N THR A 284 8.61 22.39 -26.58
CA THR A 284 9.00 22.16 -27.97
C THR A 284 9.80 23.37 -28.43
N HIS A 285 11.12 23.25 -28.43
CA HIS A 285 11.94 24.20 -29.17
C HIS A 285 11.75 23.89 -30.68
N HIS A 286 10.88 24.66 -31.34
CA HIS A 286 10.92 24.73 -32.80
C HIS A 286 12.29 25.32 -33.18
N ARG A 287 13.13 24.49 -33.75
CA ARG A 287 14.35 24.94 -34.46
C ARG A 287 14.00 25.33 -35.87
#